data_a4bfffe4e20b7bb50c6ce2adb0cd31c3
#
_entry.id   a4bfffe4e20b7bb50c6ce2adb0cd31c3
#
_cell.length_a   1.000
_cell.length_b   1.000
_cell.length_c   1.000
_cell.angle_alpha   90.00
_cell.angle_beta   90.00
_cell.angle_gamma   90.00
#
_symmetry.space_group_name_H-M   'P 1'
#
loop_
_entity.id
_entity.type
_entity.pdbx_description
1 polymer ?
#
loop_
_entity_poly.entity_id
_entity_poly.type
_entity_poly.pdbx_seq_one_letter_code
_entity_poly.pdbx_strand_id
1 'polypeptide(L)'
;MKKLHHSIYIILLPFLLLAQNNVCFEIEANPNPDDPALGIFSKYVNVLDYFHVYAVSTVSDEKVLHVAAVAAELLDNDEDGIIDDPNIETALTDNFTVMPVFQSENSSAIDDFFDNFDDCTGAVLFRNEIDPSQPGHWGDDATVEEVLHTINSCGHVEVYPALYALQPNASELTDAMDVARGGQFITIPNPYPDEAWYHYDDWTCEYDCMAMEYLYWCIVTNMGILADTQTCQGIADEWEPCTPALFESTDTLMYNLVTNPVNKLPQLAPDGNYCPENVSIGEDIFPE
;
A
#
# COMPACT_ATOMS: atom_id res chain seq x y z
N MET A 1 -14.05 -73.59 -12.02
CA MET A 1 -13.33 -72.49 -12.56
C MET A 1 -13.77 -71.25 -11.76
N LYS A 2 -12.92 -70.73 -10.85
CA LYS A 2 -13.19 -69.54 -10.07
C LYS A 2 -12.65 -68.34 -10.84
N LYS A 3 -13.54 -67.40 -11.22
CA LYS A 3 -13.15 -66.07 -11.81
C LYS A 3 -12.64 -65.17 -10.72
N LEU A 4 -11.36 -64.75 -10.84
CA LEU A 4 -10.73 -63.78 -9.98
C LEU A 4 -11.07 -62.40 -10.52
N HIS A 5 -11.85 -61.59 -9.76
CA HIS A 5 -12.12 -60.20 -10.08
C HIS A 5 -10.99 -59.34 -9.48
N HIS A 6 -10.21 -58.72 -10.34
CA HIS A 6 -9.24 -57.70 -9.93
C HIS A 6 -9.93 -56.33 -9.91
N SER A 7 -10.16 -55.79 -8.73
CA SER A 7 -10.61 -54.41 -8.55
C SER A 7 -9.37 -53.49 -8.58
N ILE A 8 -9.29 -52.66 -9.58
CA ILE A 8 -8.29 -51.60 -9.67
C ILE A 8 -8.79 -50.42 -8.86
N TYR A 9 -8.15 -50.13 -7.73
CA TYR A 9 -8.38 -48.88 -6.99
C TYR A 9 -7.52 -47.78 -7.60
N ILE A 10 -8.17 -46.80 -8.27
CA ILE A 10 -7.53 -45.54 -8.71
C ILE A 10 -7.47 -44.63 -7.48
N ILE A 11 -6.29 -44.46 -6.93
CA ILE A 11 -6.01 -43.47 -5.89
C ILE A 11 -5.90 -42.11 -6.60
N LEU A 12 -6.96 -41.33 -6.52
CA LEU A 12 -6.91 -39.89 -6.85
C LEU A 12 -6.14 -39.16 -5.74
N LEU A 13 -4.86 -38.86 -5.98
CA LEU A 13 -4.13 -37.90 -5.19
C LEU A 13 -4.71 -36.53 -5.49
N PRO A 14 -5.11 -35.75 -4.48
CA PRO A 14 -5.44 -34.33 -4.70
C PRO A 14 -4.13 -33.61 -5.09
N PHE A 15 -4.08 -33.11 -6.32
CA PHE A 15 -3.14 -32.07 -6.67
C PHE A 15 -3.56 -30.82 -5.85
N LEU A 16 -2.79 -30.49 -4.82
CA LEU A 16 -2.76 -29.14 -4.28
C LEU A 16 -2.14 -28.27 -5.39
N LEU A 17 -2.97 -27.58 -6.14
CA LEU A 17 -2.57 -26.40 -6.87
C LEU A 17 -2.20 -25.38 -5.79
N LEU A 18 -0.91 -25.21 -5.51
CA LEU A 18 -0.41 -24.00 -4.91
C LEU A 18 -0.78 -22.90 -5.92
N ALA A 19 -1.59 -21.96 -5.50
CA ALA A 19 -1.78 -20.73 -6.26
C ALA A 19 -0.39 -20.13 -6.42
N GLN A 20 0.13 -20.12 -7.61
CA GLN A 20 1.37 -19.44 -7.96
C GLN A 20 0.93 -18.00 -8.18
N ASN A 21 1.40 -17.06 -7.38
CA ASN A 21 1.15 -15.65 -7.58
C ASN A 21 1.57 -15.31 -9.01
N ASN A 22 0.65 -14.75 -9.78
CA ASN A 22 0.87 -14.44 -11.19
C ASN A 22 1.27 -12.97 -11.30
N VAL A 23 2.54 -12.68 -10.99
CA VAL A 23 3.11 -11.34 -11.04
C VAL A 23 3.93 -11.20 -12.30
N CYS A 24 3.62 -10.19 -13.11
CA CYS A 24 4.30 -9.92 -14.39
C CYS A 24 5.51 -8.98 -14.26
N PHE A 25 6.08 -8.84 -13.06
CA PHE A 25 7.32 -8.10 -12.84
C PHE A 25 8.52 -9.02 -12.73
N GLU A 26 9.69 -8.54 -13.14
CA GLU A 26 10.98 -9.20 -12.94
C GLU A 26 11.84 -8.41 -11.95
N ILE A 27 12.64 -9.13 -11.16
CA ILE A 27 13.64 -8.49 -10.30
C ILE A 27 14.88 -8.24 -11.13
N GLU A 28 15.25 -6.98 -11.22
CA GLU A 28 16.43 -6.52 -11.90
C GLU A 28 17.59 -6.23 -10.95
N ALA A 29 18.80 -6.12 -11.50
CA ALA A 29 19.91 -5.55 -10.76
C ALA A 29 19.67 -4.05 -10.58
N ASN A 30 20.07 -3.53 -9.41
CA ASN A 30 19.98 -2.09 -9.12
C ASN A 30 20.59 -1.25 -10.26
N PRO A 31 19.82 -0.37 -10.91
CA PRO A 31 20.30 0.48 -12.00
C PRO A 31 21.21 1.62 -11.51
N ASN A 32 21.21 1.94 -10.22
CA ASN A 32 21.93 3.03 -9.58
C ASN A 32 22.95 2.54 -8.52
N PRO A 33 23.88 1.60 -8.84
CA PRO A 33 24.74 0.95 -7.84
C PRO A 33 25.81 1.88 -7.26
N ASP A 34 26.11 2.99 -7.92
CA ASP A 34 27.10 3.98 -7.49
C ASP A 34 26.45 5.20 -6.78
N ASP A 35 25.13 5.24 -6.70
CA ASP A 35 24.39 6.29 -6.01
C ASP A 35 24.55 6.17 -4.49
N PRO A 36 24.80 7.26 -3.74
CA PRO A 36 25.02 7.21 -2.30
C PRO A 36 23.84 6.66 -1.49
N ALA A 37 22.58 6.93 -1.90
CA ALA A 37 21.38 6.45 -1.25
C ALA A 37 20.97 5.07 -1.76
N LEU A 38 20.91 4.92 -3.10
CA LEU A 38 20.35 3.74 -3.76
C LEU A 38 21.36 2.59 -3.88
N GLY A 39 22.65 2.85 -3.82
CA GLY A 39 23.71 1.85 -3.98
C GLY A 39 23.72 0.76 -2.89
N ILE A 40 23.02 0.97 -1.77
CA ILE A 40 22.86 -0.02 -0.69
C ILE A 40 21.90 -1.17 -1.06
N PHE A 41 21.03 -0.97 -2.05
CA PHE A 41 20.08 -1.97 -2.52
C PHE A 41 20.71 -2.83 -3.62
N SER A 42 20.31 -4.10 -3.70
CA SER A 42 20.80 -5.04 -4.71
C SER A 42 19.71 -5.55 -5.64
N LYS A 43 18.46 -5.28 -5.31
CA LYS A 43 17.28 -5.67 -6.08
C LYS A 43 16.48 -4.45 -6.43
N TYR A 44 15.93 -4.48 -7.62
CA TYR A 44 15.13 -3.41 -8.19
C TYR A 44 13.95 -3.99 -8.94
N VAL A 45 12.78 -3.34 -8.85
CA VAL A 45 11.65 -3.57 -9.73
C VAL A 45 11.15 -2.22 -10.21
N ASN A 46 11.04 -2.07 -11.52
CA ASN A 46 10.38 -0.95 -12.16
C ASN A 46 8.87 -1.25 -12.22
N VAL A 47 8.06 -0.46 -11.49
CA VAL A 47 6.61 -0.61 -11.48
C VAL A 47 6.02 0.46 -12.38
N LEU A 48 5.46 0.03 -13.52
CA LEU A 48 4.73 0.90 -14.45
C LEU A 48 5.52 2.14 -14.91
N ASP A 49 6.85 2.07 -14.90
CA ASP A 49 7.82 3.14 -15.30
C ASP A 49 7.87 4.40 -14.38
N TYR A 50 7.08 4.47 -13.33
CA TYR A 50 7.01 5.67 -12.47
C TYR A 50 6.99 5.40 -10.96
N PHE A 51 7.06 4.14 -10.53
CA PHE A 51 7.22 3.78 -9.13
C PHE A 51 8.31 2.72 -9.00
N HIS A 52 9.27 2.93 -8.11
CA HIS A 52 10.51 2.17 -8.08
C HIS A 52 10.69 1.43 -6.74
N VAL A 53 10.64 0.10 -6.77
CA VAL A 53 10.90 -0.71 -5.58
C VAL A 53 12.38 -1.07 -5.51
N TYR A 54 13.05 -0.64 -4.44
CA TYR A 54 14.44 -0.97 -4.15
C TYR A 54 14.53 -1.83 -2.90
N ALA A 55 15.20 -2.98 -2.97
CA ALA A 55 15.29 -3.88 -1.83
C ALA A 55 16.72 -4.36 -1.54
N VAL A 56 17.05 -4.50 -0.25
CA VAL A 56 18.31 -5.11 0.17
C VAL A 56 18.33 -6.60 -0.13
N SER A 57 19.52 -7.19 -0.28
CA SER A 57 19.71 -8.59 -0.69
C SER A 57 19.03 -9.65 0.21
N THR A 58 18.73 -9.29 1.44
CA THR A 58 18.14 -10.20 2.44
C THR A 58 16.62 -10.31 2.37
N VAL A 59 15.95 -9.44 1.60
CA VAL A 59 14.53 -9.56 1.28
C VAL A 59 14.35 -10.61 0.19
N SER A 60 13.43 -11.57 0.36
CA SER A 60 13.18 -12.60 -0.65
C SER A 60 12.56 -12.01 -1.91
N ASP A 61 12.78 -12.66 -3.06
CA ASP A 61 12.22 -12.21 -4.35
C ASP A 61 10.68 -12.17 -4.30
N GLU A 62 10.06 -13.14 -3.68
CA GLU A 62 8.62 -13.20 -3.47
C GLU A 62 8.07 -11.94 -2.79
N LYS A 63 8.75 -11.45 -1.74
CA LYS A 63 8.33 -10.24 -1.02
C LYS A 63 8.54 -8.97 -1.84
N VAL A 64 9.63 -8.89 -2.59
CA VAL A 64 9.90 -7.74 -3.48
C VAL A 64 8.87 -7.67 -4.60
N LEU A 65 8.53 -8.81 -5.22
CA LEU A 65 7.49 -8.90 -6.25
C LEU A 65 6.09 -8.61 -5.70
N HIS A 66 5.82 -9.00 -4.46
CA HIS A 66 4.57 -8.64 -3.78
C HIS A 66 4.42 -7.14 -3.61
N VAL A 67 5.46 -6.45 -3.14
CA VAL A 67 5.46 -4.97 -3.03
C VAL A 67 5.20 -4.32 -4.39
N ALA A 68 5.83 -4.83 -5.45
CA ALA A 68 5.63 -4.31 -6.80
C ALA A 68 4.19 -4.54 -7.32
N ALA A 69 3.63 -5.74 -7.06
CA ALA A 69 2.25 -6.05 -7.46
C ALA A 69 1.24 -5.15 -6.74
N VAL A 70 1.35 -5.03 -5.41
CA VAL A 70 0.48 -4.15 -4.61
C VAL A 70 0.58 -2.70 -5.08
N ALA A 71 1.78 -2.21 -5.39
CA ALA A 71 1.94 -0.85 -5.91
C ALA A 71 1.23 -0.66 -7.25
N ALA A 72 1.34 -1.62 -8.16
CA ALA A 72 0.66 -1.58 -9.44
C ALA A 72 -0.86 -1.63 -9.30
N GLU A 73 -1.41 -2.54 -8.48
CA GLU A 73 -2.85 -2.66 -8.21
C GLU A 73 -3.45 -1.40 -7.56
N LEU A 74 -2.66 -0.66 -6.78
CA LEU A 74 -3.10 0.61 -6.19
C LEU A 74 -3.07 1.78 -7.18
N LEU A 75 -2.24 1.72 -8.21
CA LEU A 75 -2.07 2.75 -9.24
C LEU A 75 -2.95 2.50 -10.47
N ASP A 76 -3.17 1.24 -10.81
CA ASP A 76 -4.03 0.72 -11.88
C ASP A 76 -5.02 -0.27 -11.22
N ASN A 77 -6.06 0.27 -10.62
CA ASN A 77 -6.94 -0.49 -9.72
C ASN A 77 -7.97 -1.34 -10.46
N ASP A 78 -8.14 -1.14 -11.78
CA ASP A 78 -8.95 -2.01 -12.64
C ASP A 78 -8.10 -2.99 -13.49
N GLU A 79 -6.77 -2.96 -13.31
CA GLU A 79 -5.76 -3.84 -13.91
C GLU A 79 -5.82 -3.89 -15.45
N ASP A 80 -6.10 -2.76 -16.08
CA ASP A 80 -6.13 -2.67 -17.55
C ASP A 80 -4.75 -2.41 -18.17
N GLY A 81 -3.72 -2.19 -17.34
CA GLY A 81 -2.35 -1.88 -17.72
C GLY A 81 -2.08 -0.39 -17.87
N ILE A 82 -3.02 0.46 -17.47
CA ILE A 82 -2.92 1.92 -17.58
C ILE A 82 -3.22 2.54 -16.21
N ILE A 83 -2.36 3.41 -15.73
CA ILE A 83 -2.62 4.12 -14.47
C ILE A 83 -3.95 4.87 -14.50
N ASP A 84 -4.71 4.76 -13.42
CA ASP A 84 -6.04 5.40 -13.29
C ASP A 84 -5.99 6.92 -13.36
N ASP A 85 -4.90 7.54 -12.89
CA ASP A 85 -4.71 8.99 -12.89
C ASP A 85 -3.39 9.44 -13.55
N PRO A 86 -3.43 9.93 -14.81
CA PRO A 86 -2.23 10.42 -15.52
C PRO A 86 -1.52 11.61 -14.84
N ASN A 87 -2.20 12.34 -13.94
CA ASN A 87 -1.53 13.42 -13.23
C ASN A 87 -0.68 12.87 -12.08
N ILE A 88 -1.13 11.79 -11.45
CA ILE A 88 -0.34 11.05 -10.45
C ILE A 88 0.89 10.43 -11.13
N GLU A 89 0.73 9.77 -12.29
CA GLU A 89 1.84 9.28 -13.09
C GLU A 89 2.93 10.35 -13.29
N THR A 90 2.52 11.53 -13.74
CA THR A 90 3.45 12.64 -13.96
C THR A 90 4.18 13.04 -12.68
N ALA A 91 3.47 13.13 -11.55
CA ALA A 91 4.08 13.50 -10.28
C ALA A 91 5.05 12.44 -9.77
N LEU A 92 4.67 11.16 -9.81
CA LEU A 92 5.53 10.05 -9.38
C LEU A 92 6.81 9.95 -10.24
N THR A 93 6.69 10.21 -11.56
CA THR A 93 7.82 10.24 -12.48
C THR A 93 8.75 11.43 -12.18
N ASP A 94 8.19 12.64 -12.07
CA ASP A 94 8.96 13.87 -11.85
C ASP A 94 9.68 13.87 -10.50
N ASN A 95 9.09 13.21 -9.50
CA ASN A 95 9.61 13.08 -8.14
C ASN A 95 10.54 11.86 -7.95
N PHE A 96 10.74 11.04 -8.98
CA PHE A 96 11.49 9.78 -8.89
C PHE A 96 11.08 8.98 -7.63
N THR A 97 9.84 8.50 -7.62
CA THR A 97 9.22 7.89 -6.45
C THR A 97 9.80 6.52 -6.12
N VAL A 98 10.31 6.35 -4.91
CA VAL A 98 10.97 5.13 -4.44
C VAL A 98 10.23 4.52 -3.24
N MET A 99 10.02 3.20 -3.28
CA MET A 99 9.66 2.38 -2.12
C MET A 99 10.90 1.57 -1.69
N PRO A 100 11.60 1.98 -0.63
CA PRO A 100 12.77 1.27 -0.12
C PRO A 100 12.35 0.12 0.80
N VAL A 101 12.93 -1.07 0.60
CA VAL A 101 12.64 -2.26 1.41
C VAL A 101 13.90 -2.73 2.12
N PHE A 102 13.91 -2.60 3.45
CA PHE A 102 15.04 -2.93 4.31
C PHE A 102 14.87 -4.29 5.00
N GLN A 103 15.91 -4.73 5.67
CA GLN A 103 15.88 -5.96 6.46
C GLN A 103 15.04 -5.82 7.73
N SER A 104 15.16 -4.68 8.43
CA SER A 104 14.48 -4.38 9.70
C SER A 104 14.65 -2.91 10.04
N GLU A 105 13.82 -2.40 10.93
CA GLU A 105 13.86 -1.04 11.49
C GLU A 105 15.19 -0.66 12.18
N ASN A 106 15.95 -1.64 12.65
CA ASN A 106 17.24 -1.42 13.29
C ASN A 106 18.43 -1.44 12.30
N SER A 107 18.18 -1.34 11.01
CA SER A 107 19.23 -1.32 9.99
C SER A 107 19.89 0.06 9.92
N SER A 108 21.22 0.13 10.05
CA SER A 108 21.96 1.38 9.82
C SER A 108 21.88 1.88 8.37
N ALA A 109 21.45 1.04 7.44
CA ALA A 109 21.25 1.42 6.06
C ALA A 109 20.09 2.42 5.87
N ILE A 110 19.18 2.50 6.86
CA ILE A 110 18.08 3.49 6.84
C ILE A 110 18.65 4.91 6.99
N ASP A 111 19.53 5.11 7.98
CA ASP A 111 20.19 6.40 8.19
C ASP A 111 21.01 6.79 6.94
N ASP A 112 21.78 5.84 6.40
CA ASP A 112 22.59 6.05 5.19
C ASP A 112 21.70 6.41 3.98
N PHE A 113 20.51 5.82 3.86
CA PHE A 113 19.53 6.14 2.82
C PHE A 113 19.00 7.56 2.99
N PHE A 114 18.41 7.89 4.13
CA PHE A 114 17.78 9.20 4.35
C PHE A 114 18.78 10.36 4.40
N ASP A 115 20.04 10.11 4.76
CA ASP A 115 21.09 11.13 4.74
C ASP A 115 21.51 11.54 3.31
N ASN A 116 21.20 10.71 2.30
CA ASN A 116 21.66 10.90 0.91
C ASN A 116 20.53 10.87 -0.14
N PHE A 117 19.29 10.57 0.23
CA PHE A 117 18.16 10.49 -0.70
C PHE A 117 17.41 11.83 -0.72
N ASP A 118 17.40 12.50 -1.86
CA ASP A 118 16.80 13.83 -2.05
C ASP A 118 15.50 13.79 -2.89
N ASP A 119 15.16 12.61 -3.47
CA ASP A 119 13.94 12.41 -4.23
C ASP A 119 12.75 12.04 -3.33
N CYS A 120 11.68 11.41 -3.83
CA CYS A 120 10.48 11.19 -3.06
C CYS A 120 10.31 9.75 -2.55
N THR A 121 10.07 9.62 -1.25
CA THR A 121 9.51 8.43 -0.60
C THR A 121 8.53 8.88 0.49
N GLY A 122 7.48 8.13 0.72
CA GLY A 122 6.51 8.42 1.79
C GLY A 122 6.70 7.53 3.02
N ALA A 123 7.36 6.37 2.81
CA ALA A 123 7.51 5.36 3.84
C ALA A 123 8.64 4.38 3.52
N VAL A 124 8.90 3.46 4.43
CA VAL A 124 9.84 2.34 4.24
C VAL A 124 9.16 1.03 4.61
N LEU A 125 9.55 -0.06 3.96
CA LEU A 125 9.09 -1.41 4.31
C LEU A 125 10.22 -2.23 4.93
N PHE A 126 9.86 -3.11 5.86
CA PHE A 126 10.78 -4.07 6.45
C PHE A 126 10.40 -5.51 6.06
N ARG A 127 11.42 -6.35 5.88
CA ARG A 127 11.23 -7.73 5.46
C ARG A 127 10.22 -8.52 6.31
N ASN A 128 10.14 -8.24 7.62
CA ASN A 128 9.31 -8.99 8.56
C ASN A 128 7.84 -8.54 8.61
N GLU A 129 7.50 -7.43 7.98
CA GLU A 129 6.14 -6.89 7.89
C GLU A 129 5.54 -7.03 6.49
N ILE A 130 6.13 -7.84 5.64
CA ILE A 130 5.61 -8.18 4.31
C ILE A 130 5.16 -9.64 4.34
N ASP A 131 3.87 -9.91 4.14
CA ASP A 131 3.31 -11.26 4.01
C ASP A 131 2.48 -11.41 2.73
N PRO A 132 3.08 -11.94 1.63
CA PRO A 132 2.38 -12.14 0.36
C PRO A 132 1.14 -13.03 0.42
N SER A 133 0.94 -13.78 1.50
CA SER A 133 -0.24 -14.63 1.67
C SER A 133 -1.46 -13.89 2.22
N GLN A 134 -1.29 -12.68 2.70
CA GLN A 134 -2.33 -11.87 3.35
C GLN A 134 -2.22 -10.39 2.98
N PRO A 135 -2.35 -10.01 1.69
CA PRO A 135 -2.12 -8.65 1.23
C PRO A 135 -2.91 -7.61 2.03
N GLY A 136 -2.19 -6.69 2.66
CA GLY A 136 -2.74 -5.59 3.46
C GLY A 136 -3.47 -5.99 4.74
N HIS A 137 -3.38 -7.27 5.17
CA HIS A 137 -4.02 -7.70 6.42
C HIS A 137 -3.33 -7.04 7.62
N TRP A 138 -4.09 -6.28 8.38
CA TRP A 138 -3.58 -5.54 9.53
C TRP A 138 -2.85 -6.44 10.55
N GLY A 139 -1.62 -6.06 10.89
CA GLY A 139 -0.76 -6.79 11.80
C GLY A 139 0.06 -7.93 11.18
N ASP A 140 -0.21 -8.30 9.92
CA ASP A 140 0.53 -9.34 9.20
C ASP A 140 1.29 -8.78 7.99
N ASP A 141 0.66 -7.89 7.19
CA ASP A 141 1.24 -7.31 5.98
C ASP A 141 1.03 -5.79 5.91
N ALA A 142 2.09 -5.02 6.10
CA ALA A 142 2.09 -3.56 6.00
C ALA A 142 2.25 -3.04 4.56
N THR A 143 2.31 -3.92 3.55
CA THR A 143 2.65 -3.49 2.18
C THR A 143 1.64 -2.50 1.62
N VAL A 144 0.34 -2.69 1.83
CA VAL A 144 -0.70 -1.77 1.34
C VAL A 144 -0.58 -0.40 2.03
N GLU A 145 -0.28 -0.38 3.33
CA GLU A 145 -0.10 0.83 4.13
C GLU A 145 1.05 1.68 3.61
N GLU A 146 2.25 1.11 3.58
CA GLU A 146 3.47 1.84 3.25
C GLU A 146 3.54 2.26 1.77
N VAL A 147 2.97 1.43 0.89
CA VAL A 147 2.83 1.80 -0.53
C VAL A 147 1.83 2.94 -0.71
N LEU A 148 0.68 2.92 -0.02
CA LEU A 148 -0.28 4.03 -0.04
C LEU A 148 0.34 5.32 0.51
N HIS A 149 1.10 5.26 1.61
CA HIS A 149 1.83 6.42 2.14
C HIS A 149 2.76 7.02 1.08
N THR A 150 3.49 6.18 0.35
CA THR A 150 4.39 6.63 -0.69
C THR A 150 3.65 7.22 -1.90
N ILE A 151 2.61 6.55 -2.40
CA ILE A 151 1.78 7.07 -3.51
C ILE A 151 1.10 8.39 -3.11
N ASN A 152 0.55 8.45 -1.91
CA ASN A 152 -0.15 9.64 -1.44
C ASN A 152 0.80 10.81 -1.23
N SER A 153 1.97 10.60 -0.61
CA SER A 153 2.96 11.65 -0.36
C SER A 153 3.55 12.20 -1.65
N CYS A 154 3.97 11.31 -2.57
CA CYS A 154 4.68 11.69 -3.79
C CYS A 154 3.72 12.04 -4.95
N GLY A 155 2.45 11.69 -4.84
CA GLY A 155 1.44 11.89 -5.88
C GLY A 155 0.27 12.77 -5.41
N HIS A 156 -0.68 12.22 -4.66
CA HIS A 156 -1.96 12.90 -4.38
C HIS A 156 -1.82 14.24 -3.65
N VAL A 157 -0.94 14.34 -2.65
CA VAL A 157 -0.68 15.59 -1.90
C VAL A 157 -0.13 16.68 -2.82
N GLU A 158 0.76 16.31 -3.73
CA GLU A 158 1.41 17.21 -4.69
C GLU A 158 0.41 17.71 -5.75
N VAL A 159 -0.35 16.79 -6.34
CA VAL A 159 -1.22 17.05 -7.49
C VAL A 159 -2.52 17.72 -7.07
N TYR A 160 -3.09 17.32 -5.94
CA TYR A 160 -4.41 17.75 -5.47
C TYR A 160 -4.37 18.37 -4.07
N PRO A 161 -3.60 19.45 -3.85
CA PRO A 161 -3.42 20.02 -2.50
C PRO A 161 -4.74 20.53 -1.88
N ALA A 162 -5.73 20.92 -2.66
CA ALA A 162 -7.05 21.30 -2.14
C ALA A 162 -7.81 20.11 -1.52
N LEU A 163 -7.52 18.88 -1.96
CA LEU A 163 -8.14 17.66 -1.44
C LEU A 163 -7.28 17.01 -0.35
N TYR A 164 -5.95 16.98 -0.50
CA TYR A 164 -5.05 16.13 0.27
C TYR A 164 -3.87 16.83 0.95
N ALA A 165 -3.74 18.16 0.91
CA ALA A 165 -2.68 18.84 1.67
C ALA A 165 -2.78 18.50 3.16
N LEU A 166 -1.62 18.28 3.81
CA LEU A 166 -1.56 17.73 5.17
C LEU A 166 -1.53 18.79 6.28
N GLN A 167 -1.50 20.07 5.93
CA GLN A 167 -1.43 21.15 6.91
C GLN A 167 -2.81 21.52 7.45
N PRO A 168 -2.94 21.99 8.69
CA PRO A 168 -4.23 22.38 9.29
C PRO A 168 -5.01 23.35 8.44
N ASN A 169 -6.29 23.06 8.19
CA ASN A 169 -7.23 23.85 7.35
C ASN A 169 -6.76 24.04 5.89
N ALA A 170 -5.96 23.14 5.36
CA ALA A 170 -5.40 23.28 4.01
C ALA A 170 -6.16 22.45 2.96
N SER A 171 -6.95 21.45 3.36
CA SER A 171 -7.60 20.53 2.43
C SER A 171 -8.90 19.95 2.99
N GLU A 172 -9.68 19.30 2.12
CA GLU A 172 -10.86 18.53 2.53
C GLU A 172 -10.48 17.36 3.46
N LEU A 173 -9.33 16.73 3.26
CA LEU A 173 -8.78 15.69 4.13
C LEU A 173 -8.58 16.20 5.57
N THR A 174 -7.88 17.32 5.73
CA THR A 174 -7.57 17.84 7.07
C THR A 174 -8.80 18.41 7.78
N ASP A 175 -9.74 18.98 7.04
CA ASP A 175 -11.03 19.41 7.60
C ASP A 175 -11.85 18.22 8.08
N ALA A 176 -11.84 17.10 7.35
CA ALA A 176 -12.52 15.87 7.74
C ALA A 176 -11.83 15.20 8.94
N MET A 177 -10.49 15.13 8.95
CA MET A 177 -9.73 14.60 10.08
C MET A 177 -10.01 15.35 11.38
N ASP A 178 -10.09 16.68 11.33
CA ASP A 178 -10.42 17.49 12.50
C ASP A 178 -11.82 17.15 13.07
N VAL A 179 -12.77 16.83 12.20
CA VAL A 179 -14.09 16.32 12.61
C VAL A 179 -13.97 14.93 13.20
N ALA A 180 -13.23 14.02 12.57
CA ALA A 180 -13.05 12.63 13.02
C ALA A 180 -12.39 12.54 14.41
N ARG A 181 -11.49 13.47 14.71
CA ARG A 181 -10.78 13.56 15.99
C ARG A 181 -11.54 14.35 17.06
N GLY A 182 -12.72 14.91 16.74
CA GLY A 182 -13.50 15.78 17.64
C GLY A 182 -12.90 17.16 17.85
N GLY A 183 -11.95 17.58 17.01
CA GLY A 183 -11.33 18.91 17.04
C GLY A 183 -9.98 18.96 16.34
N GLN A 184 -9.51 20.21 16.07
CA GLN A 184 -8.19 20.42 15.51
C GLN A 184 -7.09 20.31 16.58
N PHE A 185 -6.34 19.23 16.56
CA PHE A 185 -5.24 18.97 17.49
C PHE A 185 -3.93 18.85 16.74
N ILE A 186 -2.99 19.75 16.96
CA ILE A 186 -1.64 19.71 16.33
C ILE A 186 -0.81 18.55 16.87
N THR A 187 -1.03 18.18 18.14
CA THR A 187 -0.45 17.02 18.78
C THR A 187 -1.55 16.14 19.32
N ILE A 188 -1.25 14.89 19.63
CA ILE A 188 -2.21 13.93 20.16
C ILE A 188 -2.84 14.46 21.46
N PRO A 189 -4.18 14.58 21.51
CA PRO A 189 -4.87 14.94 22.75
C PRO A 189 -4.90 13.74 23.71
N ASN A 190 -4.93 14.01 25.01
CA ASN A 190 -5.06 12.95 26.01
C ASN A 190 -6.00 13.38 27.15
N PRO A 191 -7.25 12.86 27.19
CA PRO A 191 -7.85 11.94 26.19
C PRO A 191 -8.34 12.66 24.94
N TYR A 192 -8.70 11.88 23.91
CA TYR A 192 -9.55 12.35 22.81
C TYR A 192 -10.95 12.70 23.32
N PRO A 193 -11.69 13.59 22.65
CA PRO A 193 -13.12 13.82 22.88
C PRO A 193 -13.94 12.53 22.73
N ASP A 194 -15.01 12.38 23.53
CA ASP A 194 -15.89 11.20 23.50
C ASP A 194 -16.60 10.99 22.13
N GLU A 195 -16.72 12.04 21.31
CA GLU A 195 -17.31 12.01 19.97
C GLU A 195 -16.33 11.64 18.85
N ALA A 196 -15.03 11.52 19.14
CA ALA A 196 -14.03 11.13 18.15
C ALA A 196 -14.20 9.67 17.75
N TRP A 197 -13.86 9.35 16.50
CA TRP A 197 -13.77 7.98 15.98
C TRP A 197 -12.42 7.65 15.33
N TYR A 198 -11.50 8.62 15.30
CA TYR A 198 -10.11 8.47 14.94
C TYR A 198 -9.24 8.95 16.13
N HIS A 199 -8.48 8.01 16.70
CA HIS A 199 -7.78 8.18 17.98
C HIS A 199 -6.29 7.84 17.86
N TYR A 200 -5.63 8.24 16.77
CA TYR A 200 -4.22 7.94 16.54
C TYR A 200 -3.35 8.26 17.76
N ASP A 201 -2.49 7.33 18.18
CA ASP A 201 -1.83 7.37 19.49
C ASP A 201 -0.29 7.37 19.45
N ASP A 202 0.34 7.29 18.25
CA ASP A 202 1.80 7.45 18.13
C ASP A 202 2.20 8.89 18.43
N TRP A 203 2.73 9.11 19.61
CA TRP A 203 3.16 10.42 20.12
C TRP A 203 4.30 11.07 19.32
N THR A 204 4.99 10.34 18.43
CA THR A 204 6.02 10.87 17.54
C THR A 204 5.44 11.51 16.28
N CYS A 205 4.16 11.24 16.01
CA CYS A 205 3.44 11.69 14.84
C CYS A 205 2.85 13.09 15.07
N GLU A 206 3.20 14.04 14.23
CA GLU A 206 2.63 15.39 14.22
C GLU A 206 1.37 15.44 13.34
N TYR A 207 0.80 16.60 13.14
CA TYR A 207 -0.49 16.78 12.46
C TYR A 207 -0.51 16.24 11.03
N ASP A 208 0.54 16.48 10.26
CA ASP A 208 0.69 16.04 8.87
C ASP A 208 0.80 14.50 8.77
N CYS A 209 1.55 13.89 9.67
CA CYS A 209 1.63 12.45 9.79
C CYS A 209 0.23 11.87 10.14
N MET A 210 -0.46 12.42 11.15
CA MET A 210 -1.82 11.98 11.49
C MET A 210 -2.82 12.12 10.35
N ALA A 211 -2.65 13.11 9.47
CA ALA A 211 -3.50 13.28 8.29
C ALA A 211 -3.20 12.22 7.22
N MET A 212 -1.95 11.78 7.08
CA MET A 212 -1.57 10.70 6.17
C MET A 212 -2.12 9.36 6.66
N GLU A 213 -2.00 9.06 7.95
CA GLU A 213 -2.58 7.86 8.58
C GLU A 213 -4.10 7.85 8.45
N TYR A 214 -4.76 8.97 8.68
CA TYR A 214 -6.20 9.07 8.51
C TYR A 214 -6.64 8.78 7.07
N LEU A 215 -5.90 9.26 6.08
CA LEU A 215 -6.16 8.95 4.66
C LEU A 215 -6.03 7.44 4.40
N TYR A 216 -4.98 6.81 4.94
CA TYR A 216 -4.79 5.35 4.88
C TYR A 216 -5.99 4.60 5.45
N TRP A 217 -6.37 4.88 6.72
CA TRP A 217 -7.52 4.24 7.36
C TRP A 217 -8.80 4.34 6.53
N CYS A 218 -9.07 5.50 5.97
CA CYS A 218 -10.26 5.73 5.13
C CYS A 218 -10.23 4.91 3.84
N ILE A 219 -9.10 4.84 3.14
CA ILE A 219 -8.96 4.08 1.89
C ILE A 219 -9.12 2.59 2.16
N VAL A 220 -8.37 2.01 3.12
CA VAL A 220 -8.40 0.56 3.37
C VAL A 220 -9.72 0.11 4.00
N THR A 221 -10.40 0.97 4.76
CA THR A 221 -11.76 0.71 5.22
C THR A 221 -12.74 0.64 4.05
N ASN A 222 -12.67 1.60 3.11
CA ASN A 222 -13.52 1.59 1.92
C ASN A 222 -13.31 0.33 1.07
N MET A 223 -12.07 -0.13 0.94
CA MET A 223 -11.72 -1.40 0.27
C MET A 223 -12.23 -2.65 1.01
N GLY A 224 -12.59 -2.52 2.29
CA GLY A 224 -13.03 -3.64 3.12
C GLY A 224 -11.92 -4.52 3.69
N ILE A 225 -10.67 -4.11 3.60
CA ILE A 225 -9.50 -4.84 4.12
C ILE A 225 -9.63 -5.07 5.63
N LEU A 226 -10.19 -4.11 6.37
CA LEU A 226 -10.31 -4.15 7.83
C LEU A 226 -11.57 -4.87 8.32
N ALA A 227 -12.43 -5.39 7.44
CA ALA A 227 -13.81 -5.78 7.77
C ALA A 227 -13.94 -7.10 8.57
N ASP A 228 -12.88 -7.84 8.83
CA ASP A 228 -12.95 -9.02 9.66
C ASP A 228 -13.08 -8.66 11.16
N THR A 229 -13.70 -9.58 11.94
CA THR A 229 -14.03 -9.31 13.35
C THR A 229 -12.78 -9.13 14.22
N GLN A 230 -11.68 -9.81 13.92
CA GLN A 230 -10.47 -9.76 14.74
C GLN A 230 -9.76 -8.42 14.52
N THR A 231 -9.64 -8.00 13.28
CA THR A 231 -9.08 -6.70 12.91
C THR A 231 -9.92 -5.57 13.51
N CYS A 232 -11.24 -5.56 13.32
CA CYS A 232 -12.12 -4.55 13.92
C CYS A 232 -11.97 -4.42 15.45
N GLN A 233 -11.74 -5.52 16.16
CA GLN A 233 -11.50 -5.47 17.61
C GLN A 233 -10.09 -5.01 17.96
N GLY A 234 -9.11 -5.32 17.11
CA GLY A 234 -7.71 -4.98 17.34
C GLY A 234 -7.41 -3.50 17.14
N ILE A 235 -8.13 -2.83 16.22
CA ILE A 235 -7.91 -1.42 15.88
C ILE A 235 -8.91 -0.45 16.55
N ALA A 236 -9.85 -0.95 17.36
CA ALA A 236 -10.98 -0.16 17.87
C ALA A 236 -10.57 0.98 18.82
N ASP A 237 -9.38 0.94 19.38
CA ASP A 237 -8.80 2.02 20.20
C ASP A 237 -8.16 3.13 19.37
N GLU A 238 -7.97 2.92 18.07
CA GLU A 238 -7.42 3.89 17.13
C GLU A 238 -8.41 4.29 16.03
N TRP A 239 -9.11 3.32 15.44
CA TRP A 239 -10.05 3.52 14.34
C TRP A 239 -11.35 2.73 14.54
N GLU A 240 -12.50 3.43 14.67
CA GLU A 240 -13.78 2.80 14.97
C GLU A 240 -14.55 2.29 13.73
N PRO A 241 -14.59 3.03 12.58
CA PRO A 241 -15.40 2.62 11.43
C PRO A 241 -14.71 1.56 10.55
N CYS A 242 -14.44 0.38 11.10
CA CYS A 242 -13.65 -0.70 10.48
C CYS A 242 -14.31 -1.41 9.29
N THR A 243 -15.55 -1.08 8.90
CA THR A 243 -16.22 -1.67 7.72
C THR A 243 -16.70 -0.59 6.78
N PRO A 244 -16.84 -0.86 5.44
CA PRO A 244 -17.35 0.14 4.50
C PRO A 244 -18.70 0.74 4.91
N ALA A 245 -19.62 -0.05 5.46
CA ALA A 245 -20.92 0.44 5.92
C ALA A 245 -20.85 1.33 7.16
N LEU A 246 -19.93 1.04 8.09
CA LEU A 246 -19.65 1.91 9.23
C LEU A 246 -18.96 3.20 8.79
N PHE A 247 -18.02 3.12 7.87
CA PHE A 247 -17.35 4.28 7.30
C PHE A 247 -18.34 5.22 6.61
N GLU A 248 -19.20 4.71 5.73
CA GLU A 248 -20.26 5.50 5.08
C GLU A 248 -21.15 6.22 6.08
N SER A 249 -21.51 5.56 7.18
CA SER A 249 -22.46 6.12 8.15
C SER A 249 -21.81 7.02 9.19
N THR A 250 -20.51 6.85 9.50
CA THR A 250 -19.79 7.57 10.56
C THR A 250 -19.01 8.74 9.98
N ASP A 251 -18.21 8.49 8.95
CA ASP A 251 -17.33 9.49 8.34
C ASP A 251 -17.79 9.87 6.93
N THR A 252 -18.90 10.58 6.86
CA THR A 252 -19.51 10.96 5.57
C THR A 252 -18.65 11.93 4.75
N LEU A 253 -17.76 12.70 5.38
CA LEU A 253 -16.87 13.61 4.66
C LEU A 253 -15.83 12.84 3.87
N MET A 254 -15.09 11.97 4.54
CA MET A 254 -14.08 11.15 3.88
C MET A 254 -14.67 10.06 2.99
N TYR A 255 -15.79 9.46 3.37
CA TYR A 255 -16.49 8.52 2.50
C TYR A 255 -16.80 9.15 1.13
N ASN A 256 -17.35 10.37 1.13
CA ASN A 256 -17.63 11.09 -0.12
C ASN A 256 -16.35 11.46 -0.89
N LEU A 257 -15.26 11.78 -0.21
CA LEU A 257 -13.99 12.09 -0.85
C LEU A 257 -13.36 10.83 -1.46
N VAL A 258 -13.30 9.74 -0.71
CA VAL A 258 -12.66 8.48 -1.14
C VAL A 258 -13.46 7.81 -2.27
N THR A 259 -14.79 7.82 -2.21
CA THR A 259 -15.63 7.15 -3.21
C THR A 259 -15.97 8.01 -4.43
N ASN A 260 -15.55 9.27 -4.46
CA ASN A 260 -15.76 10.12 -5.62
C ASN A 260 -14.87 9.67 -6.79
N PRO A 261 -15.43 9.19 -7.91
CA PRO A 261 -14.64 8.67 -9.03
C PRO A 261 -13.74 9.73 -9.72
N VAL A 262 -13.98 11.02 -9.46
CA VAL A 262 -13.12 12.10 -9.96
C VAL A 262 -11.78 12.14 -9.22
N ASN A 263 -11.75 11.70 -7.99
CA ASN A 263 -10.56 11.73 -7.13
C ASN A 263 -9.58 10.58 -7.40
N LYS A 264 -10.02 9.55 -8.15
CA LYS A 264 -9.16 8.44 -8.60
C LYS A 264 -8.41 7.67 -7.49
N LEU A 265 -8.91 7.74 -6.26
CA LEU A 265 -8.38 6.87 -5.19
C LEU A 265 -8.78 5.41 -5.44
N PRO A 266 -7.93 4.44 -5.10
CA PRO A 266 -8.20 3.03 -5.34
C PRO A 266 -9.42 2.55 -4.53
N GLN A 267 -10.25 1.70 -5.14
CA GLN A 267 -11.52 1.21 -4.60
C GLN A 267 -11.51 -0.29 -4.30
N LEU A 268 -10.60 -1.04 -4.93
CA LEU A 268 -10.46 -2.49 -4.79
C LEU A 268 -9.22 -2.81 -3.99
N ALA A 269 -9.34 -3.78 -3.09
CA ALA A 269 -8.21 -4.25 -2.30
C ALA A 269 -7.22 -5.03 -3.18
N PRO A 270 -5.91 -4.76 -3.10
CA PRO A 270 -4.91 -5.56 -3.78
C PRO A 270 -4.95 -7.02 -3.35
N ASP A 271 -4.73 -7.93 -4.30
CA ASP A 271 -4.58 -9.37 -4.02
C ASP A 271 -3.15 -9.90 -4.25
N GLY A 272 -2.24 -9.02 -4.69
CA GLY A 272 -0.83 -9.29 -4.94
C GLY A 272 -0.56 -10.06 -6.24
N ASN A 273 -1.50 -10.05 -7.20
CA ASN A 273 -1.42 -10.80 -8.45
C ASN A 273 -1.54 -9.92 -9.70
N TYR A 274 -0.82 -8.84 -9.74
CA TYR A 274 -0.87 -7.92 -10.88
C TYR A 274 -0.24 -8.52 -12.14
N CYS A 275 -1.08 -8.76 -13.16
CA CYS A 275 -0.66 -9.21 -14.49
C CYS A 275 -1.76 -8.94 -15.54
N PRO A 276 -1.88 -7.73 -16.09
CA PRO A 276 -2.88 -7.38 -17.10
C PRO A 276 -2.88 -8.31 -18.31
N GLU A 277 -4.06 -8.64 -18.84
CA GLU A 277 -4.25 -9.69 -19.87
C GLU A 277 -3.45 -9.49 -21.17
N ASN A 278 -2.91 -8.29 -21.45
CA ASN A 278 -2.21 -7.95 -22.68
C ASN A 278 -0.69 -7.85 -22.54
N VAL A 279 -0.15 -8.23 -21.40
CA VAL A 279 1.27 -8.11 -21.10
C VAL A 279 1.94 -9.47 -21.19
N SER A 280 2.88 -9.64 -22.13
CA SER A 280 3.81 -10.77 -22.13
C SER A 280 5.02 -10.42 -21.28
N ILE A 281 5.40 -11.36 -20.38
CA ILE A 281 6.61 -11.25 -19.54
C ILE A 281 7.80 -10.89 -20.47
N GLY A 282 8.43 -9.72 -20.25
CA GLY A 282 9.61 -9.28 -20.98
C GLY A 282 9.37 -8.51 -22.28
N GLU A 283 8.16 -8.08 -22.57
CA GLU A 283 7.87 -7.05 -23.57
C GLU A 283 7.44 -5.77 -22.86
N ASP A 284 7.78 -4.60 -23.40
CA ASP A 284 7.40 -3.31 -22.82
C ASP A 284 5.90 -3.31 -22.44
N ILE A 285 5.63 -3.13 -21.16
CA ILE A 285 4.32 -3.32 -20.54
C ILE A 285 3.28 -2.33 -21.08
N PHE A 286 3.72 -1.29 -21.82
CA PHE A 286 2.82 -0.28 -22.36
C PHE A 286 3.04 -0.09 -23.86
N PRO A 287 1.96 -0.08 -24.67
CA PRO A 287 2.07 0.37 -26.06
C PRO A 287 2.36 1.88 -26.09
N GLU A 288 3.34 2.28 -26.94
CA GLU A 288 3.67 3.67 -27.25
C GLU A 288 2.44 4.52 -27.69
#